data_1e6cab2b41deb06455038bde1a84c138
#
_entry.id   1e6cab2b41deb06455038bde1a84c138
#
_cell.length_a   1.000
_cell.length_b   1.000
_cell.length_c   1.000
_cell.angle_alpha   90.00
_cell.angle_beta   90.00
_cell.angle_gamma   90.00
#
_symmetry.space_group_name_H-M   'P 1'
#
loop_
_entity.id
_entity.type
_entity.pdbx_description
1 polymer ?
#
loop_
_entity_poly.entity_id
_entity_poly.type
_entity_poly.pdbx_seq_one_letter_code
_entity_poly.pdbx_strand_id
1 'polypeptide(L)'
;KLTWEGKHTQKVENKGVYPRSVQKDFPIWVATGGNTESTIKIAQKGLPIAYAIIGGQYKAFKGLTDYYRAIGKHSGFDESRLKVASHSWGFVAETDEEAIKKYFHPTKQVVDAISKDRPFWRPLTFEQYLNSVGPDGSMLVGSPETVANKLIDMIETLGLDRFMLHLPLGSMPHEDIMKAIRLFGEEV
;
A
#
# COMPACT_ATOMS: atom_id res chain seq x y z
N LYS A 1 30.39 0.49 -12.63
CA LYS A 1 30.68 -0.82 -12.02
C LYS A 1 30.52 -0.75 -10.52
N LEU A 2 30.05 -1.84 -9.89
CA LEU A 2 29.79 -1.95 -8.47
C LEU A 2 30.92 -2.73 -7.78
N THR A 3 31.46 -2.15 -6.71
CA THR A 3 32.26 -2.85 -5.71
C THR A 3 31.55 -2.71 -4.38
N TRP A 4 31.25 -3.83 -3.76
CA TRP A 4 30.47 -3.89 -2.52
C TRP A 4 30.91 -5.07 -1.68
N GLU A 5 31.00 -4.86 -0.38
CA GLU A 5 31.21 -5.91 0.61
C GLU A 5 30.29 -5.66 1.81
N GLY A 6 29.57 -6.66 2.23
CA GLY A 6 28.63 -6.58 3.34
C GLY A 6 28.77 -7.77 4.28
N LYS A 7 28.33 -7.59 5.53
CA LYS A 7 28.45 -8.61 6.59
C LYS A 7 27.76 -9.94 6.24
N HIS A 8 26.69 -9.90 5.44
CA HIS A 8 25.85 -11.07 5.10
C HIS A 8 25.71 -11.29 3.61
N THR A 9 26.55 -10.65 2.80
CA THR A 9 26.53 -10.76 1.34
C THR A 9 27.91 -11.16 0.83
N GLN A 10 27.93 -11.83 -0.33
CA GLN A 10 29.18 -12.11 -1.01
C GLN A 10 29.84 -10.81 -1.45
N LYS A 11 31.16 -10.78 -1.43
CA LYS A 11 31.94 -9.68 -1.99
C LYS A 11 31.66 -9.57 -3.49
N VAL A 12 31.34 -8.36 -3.93
CA VAL A 12 31.16 -8.01 -5.34
C VAL A 12 32.25 -7.05 -5.72
N GLU A 13 33.03 -7.35 -6.74
CA GLU A 13 34.19 -6.55 -7.14
C GLU A 13 34.14 -6.22 -8.62
N ASN A 14 34.10 -4.93 -8.92
CA ASN A 14 34.14 -4.38 -10.30
C ASN A 14 33.11 -4.99 -11.27
N LYS A 15 31.90 -5.33 -10.77
CA LYS A 15 30.83 -5.95 -11.57
C LYS A 15 29.92 -4.90 -12.22
N GLY A 16 29.42 -5.20 -13.40
CA GLY A 16 28.36 -4.43 -14.03
C GLY A 16 26.99 -4.81 -13.44
N VAL A 17 26.09 -3.83 -13.30
CA VAL A 17 24.69 -4.04 -12.93
C VAL A 17 23.83 -3.72 -14.15
N TYR A 18 23.09 -4.68 -14.64
CA TYR A 18 22.29 -4.59 -15.85
C TYR A 18 20.88 -5.18 -15.64
N PRO A 19 19.86 -4.68 -16.37
CA PRO A 19 19.90 -3.55 -17.33
C PRO A 19 20.15 -2.20 -16.63
N ARG A 20 20.66 -1.23 -17.35
CA ARG A 20 20.79 0.16 -16.88
C ARG A 20 19.44 0.85 -16.99
N SER A 21 19.14 1.72 -16.03
CA SER A 21 17.99 2.61 -16.11
C SER A 21 18.10 3.52 -17.33
N VAL A 22 16.99 3.66 -18.06
CA VAL A 22 16.87 4.68 -19.13
C VAL A 22 16.72 6.07 -18.50
N GLN A 23 16.08 6.16 -17.34
CA GLN A 23 15.91 7.40 -16.58
C GLN A 23 17.20 7.73 -15.84
N LYS A 24 17.65 8.99 -15.93
CA LYS A 24 18.82 9.48 -15.20
C LYS A 24 18.58 9.43 -13.69
N ASP A 25 17.41 9.92 -13.26
CA ASP A 25 16.97 9.91 -11.87
C ASP A 25 15.90 8.84 -11.70
N PHE A 26 16.32 7.61 -11.45
CA PHE A 26 15.44 6.48 -11.28
C PHE A 26 14.65 6.61 -9.96
N PRO A 27 13.29 6.68 -10.00
CA PRO A 27 12.50 6.86 -8.79
C PRO A 27 12.53 5.61 -7.92
N ILE A 28 12.93 5.78 -6.66
CA ILE A 28 12.98 4.72 -5.66
C ILE A 28 11.98 5.03 -4.56
N TRP A 29 10.97 4.19 -4.40
CA TRP A 29 10.01 4.25 -3.31
C TRP A 29 10.36 3.21 -2.25
N VAL A 30 10.30 3.62 -0.97
CA VAL A 30 10.57 2.71 0.16
C VAL A 30 9.27 2.36 0.86
N ALA A 31 8.93 1.06 0.87
CA ALA A 31 7.73 0.59 1.52
C ALA A 31 7.92 0.34 3.03
N THR A 32 6.89 0.64 3.82
CA THR A 32 6.83 0.35 5.26
C THR A 32 5.39 0.07 5.70
N GLY A 33 5.24 -0.75 6.73
CA GLY A 33 3.94 -1.04 7.36
C GLY A 33 3.51 -0.03 8.43
N GLY A 34 4.13 1.17 8.47
CA GLY A 34 3.79 2.19 9.49
C GLY A 34 4.73 2.20 10.69
N ASN A 35 5.92 1.62 10.58
CA ASN A 35 6.93 1.72 11.64
C ASN A 35 7.53 3.12 11.68
N THR A 36 7.49 3.78 12.85
CA THR A 36 7.96 5.15 13.05
C THR A 36 9.45 5.31 12.76
N GLU A 37 10.29 4.37 13.22
CA GLU A 37 11.75 4.43 12.98
C GLU A 37 12.07 4.34 11.48
N SER A 38 11.38 3.46 10.75
CA SER A 38 11.52 3.36 9.29
C SER A 38 11.09 4.65 8.61
N THR A 39 9.97 5.25 9.03
CA THR A 39 9.48 6.53 8.54
C THR A 39 10.54 7.64 8.71
N ILE A 40 11.16 7.74 9.89
CA ILE A 40 12.24 8.70 10.18
C ILE A 40 13.42 8.50 9.24
N LYS A 41 13.91 7.27 9.11
CA LYS A 41 15.09 6.94 8.27
C LYS A 41 14.85 7.24 6.79
N ILE A 42 13.63 7.00 6.29
CA ILE A 42 13.23 7.28 4.91
C ILE A 42 13.18 8.79 4.68
N ALA A 43 12.53 9.53 5.60
CA ALA A 43 12.42 10.98 5.56
C ALA A 43 13.78 11.68 5.57
N GLN A 44 14.69 11.26 6.46
CA GLN A 44 16.06 11.76 6.57
C GLN A 44 16.91 11.55 5.30
N LYS A 45 16.49 10.64 4.42
CA LYS A 45 17.14 10.39 3.13
C LYS A 45 16.43 11.11 1.97
N GLY A 46 15.33 11.79 2.22
CA GLY A 46 14.50 12.43 1.19
C GLY A 46 13.99 11.45 0.14
N LEU A 47 13.72 10.21 0.54
CA LEU A 47 13.19 9.18 -0.36
C LEU A 47 11.66 9.13 -0.27
N PRO A 48 10.94 8.97 -1.39
CA PRO A 48 9.52 8.72 -1.40
C PRO A 48 9.14 7.50 -0.55
N ILE A 49 8.04 7.61 0.21
CA ILE A 49 7.56 6.57 1.11
C ILE A 49 6.26 5.95 0.60
N ALA A 50 6.09 4.63 0.78
CA ALA A 50 4.85 3.93 0.49
C ALA A 50 4.39 3.16 1.74
N TYR A 51 3.23 3.53 2.29
CA TYR A 51 2.64 2.85 3.43
C TYR A 51 1.77 1.67 3.00
N ALA A 52 2.03 0.49 3.56
CA ALA A 52 1.18 -0.68 3.40
C ALA A 52 0.02 -0.59 4.42
N ILE A 53 -1.11 -0.04 3.98
CA ILE A 53 -2.33 0.13 4.79
C ILE A 53 -3.27 -1.06 4.51
N ILE A 54 -2.92 -2.23 5.04
CA ILE A 54 -3.64 -3.49 4.79
C ILE A 54 -4.47 -3.98 5.98
N GLY A 55 -4.54 -3.20 7.05
CA GLY A 55 -5.32 -3.51 8.25
C GLY A 55 -5.53 -2.27 9.10
N GLY A 56 -6.51 -2.34 10.02
CA GLY A 56 -6.87 -1.22 10.89
C GLY A 56 -7.61 -0.10 10.16
N GLN A 57 -7.45 1.10 10.66
CA GLN A 57 -8.05 2.32 10.12
C GLN A 57 -6.98 3.15 9.40
N TYR A 58 -7.24 3.56 8.15
CA TYR A 58 -6.25 4.34 7.39
C TYR A 58 -5.95 5.72 8.01
N LYS A 59 -6.93 6.34 8.69
CA LYS A 59 -6.75 7.62 9.39
C LYS A 59 -5.66 7.60 10.46
N ALA A 60 -5.36 6.43 11.02
CA ALA A 60 -4.26 6.26 11.97
C ALA A 60 -2.86 6.56 11.36
N PHE A 61 -2.75 6.52 10.04
CA PHE A 61 -1.51 6.85 9.34
C PHE A 61 -1.28 8.36 9.17
N LYS A 62 -2.29 9.22 9.44
CA LYS A 62 -2.17 10.68 9.30
C LYS A 62 -0.98 11.25 10.06
N GLY A 63 -0.81 10.86 11.32
CA GLY A 63 0.34 11.29 12.12
C GLY A 63 1.69 10.87 11.52
N LEU A 64 1.77 9.69 10.91
CA LEU A 64 3.00 9.22 10.25
C LEU A 64 3.32 9.99 8.97
N THR A 65 2.31 10.30 8.14
CA THR A 65 2.52 11.08 6.91
C THR A 65 2.95 12.52 7.22
N ASP A 66 2.34 13.16 8.23
CA ASP A 66 2.74 14.49 8.68
C ASP A 66 4.16 14.49 9.25
N TYR A 67 4.48 13.49 10.07
CA TYR A 67 5.80 13.33 10.66
C TYR A 67 6.88 13.08 9.60
N TYR A 68 6.61 12.25 8.61
CA TYR A 68 7.49 12.04 7.46
C TYR A 68 7.84 13.35 6.76
N ARG A 69 6.84 14.17 6.43
CA ARG A 69 7.06 15.47 5.76
C ARG A 69 7.83 16.44 6.66
N ALA A 70 7.46 16.53 7.94
CA ALA A 70 8.14 17.42 8.88
C ALA A 70 9.64 17.09 9.02
N ILE A 71 9.98 15.80 9.18
CA ILE A 71 11.37 15.34 9.28
C ILE A 71 12.13 15.57 7.96
N GLY A 72 11.50 15.26 6.82
CA GLY A 72 12.14 15.47 5.51
C GLY A 72 12.47 16.94 5.26
N LYS A 73 11.54 17.85 5.56
CA LYS A 73 11.78 19.31 5.50
C LYS A 73 12.89 19.74 6.46
N HIS A 74 12.88 19.25 7.70
CA HIS A 74 13.94 19.53 8.67
C HIS A 74 15.31 19.02 8.22
N SER A 75 15.34 17.93 7.46
CA SER A 75 16.55 17.36 6.86
C SER A 75 17.02 18.08 5.58
N GLY A 76 16.35 19.17 5.19
CA GLY A 76 16.73 20.02 4.07
C GLY A 76 16.18 19.60 2.71
N PHE A 77 15.17 18.71 2.67
CA PHE A 77 14.56 18.30 1.41
C PHE A 77 13.33 19.15 1.06
N ASP A 78 13.21 19.46 -0.23
CA ASP A 78 12.04 20.13 -0.79
C ASP A 78 10.79 19.23 -0.71
N GLU A 79 9.62 19.83 -0.51
CA GLU A 79 8.35 19.13 -0.37
C GLU A 79 7.98 18.31 -1.61
N SER A 80 8.36 18.80 -2.81
CA SER A 80 8.13 18.10 -4.06
C SER A 80 8.82 16.73 -4.13
N ARG A 81 9.86 16.55 -3.32
CA ARG A 81 10.62 15.29 -3.20
C ARG A 81 10.00 14.34 -2.17
N LEU A 82 9.29 14.88 -1.18
CA LEU A 82 8.71 14.13 -0.06
C LEU A 82 7.35 13.51 -0.41
N LYS A 83 7.36 12.63 -1.40
CA LYS A 83 6.17 11.98 -1.92
C LYS A 83 5.67 10.85 -1.01
N VAL A 84 4.36 10.75 -0.87
CA VAL A 84 3.68 9.73 -0.07
C VAL A 84 2.79 8.87 -0.96
N ALA A 85 2.94 7.57 -0.84
CA ALA A 85 2.03 6.60 -1.45
C ALA A 85 1.34 5.75 -0.37
N SER A 86 0.19 5.19 -0.70
CA SER A 86 -0.38 4.08 0.05
C SER A 86 -0.69 2.89 -0.84
N HIS A 87 -0.68 1.72 -0.22
CA HIS A 87 -1.05 0.44 -0.81
C HIS A 87 -2.12 -0.18 0.10
N SER A 88 -3.27 -0.54 -0.48
CA SER A 88 -4.37 -1.15 0.24
C SER A 88 -4.96 -2.32 -0.55
N TRP A 89 -5.56 -3.27 0.15
CA TRP A 89 -6.38 -4.30 -0.48
C TRP A 89 -7.73 -3.73 -0.89
N GLY A 90 -8.26 -4.20 -2.02
CA GLY A 90 -9.57 -3.76 -2.46
C GLY A 90 -10.10 -4.51 -3.66
N PHE A 91 -11.38 -4.29 -3.94
CA PHE A 91 -12.10 -4.92 -5.02
C PHE A 91 -13.29 -4.06 -5.44
N VAL A 92 -13.45 -3.86 -6.74
CA VAL A 92 -14.53 -3.07 -7.31
C VAL A 92 -15.49 -3.98 -8.08
N ALA A 93 -16.77 -3.86 -7.80
CA ALA A 93 -17.85 -4.54 -8.54
C ALA A 93 -18.96 -3.54 -8.87
N GLU A 94 -19.99 -3.96 -9.61
CA GLU A 94 -21.11 -3.09 -10.01
C GLU A 94 -21.85 -2.51 -8.78
N THR A 95 -21.92 -3.28 -7.69
CA THR A 95 -22.59 -2.89 -6.44
C THR A 95 -21.74 -3.21 -5.22
N ASP A 96 -21.98 -2.49 -4.12
CA ASP A 96 -21.33 -2.74 -2.85
C ASP A 96 -21.57 -4.16 -2.34
N GLU A 97 -22.81 -4.66 -2.48
CA GLU A 97 -23.18 -6.00 -2.05
C GLU A 97 -22.42 -7.08 -2.80
N GLU A 98 -22.31 -6.93 -4.13
CA GLU A 98 -21.53 -7.84 -4.98
C GLU A 98 -20.06 -7.84 -4.58
N ALA A 99 -19.47 -6.65 -4.42
CA ALA A 99 -18.07 -6.48 -4.06
C ALA A 99 -17.78 -7.14 -2.71
N ILE A 100 -18.56 -6.82 -1.68
CA ILE A 100 -18.43 -7.37 -0.33
C ILE A 100 -18.51 -8.89 -0.35
N LYS A 101 -19.51 -9.45 -1.03
CA LYS A 101 -19.73 -10.89 -1.12
C LYS A 101 -18.59 -11.62 -1.83
N LYS A 102 -18.14 -11.10 -2.98
CA LYS A 102 -17.10 -11.74 -3.80
C LYS A 102 -15.73 -11.68 -3.13
N TYR A 103 -15.40 -10.59 -2.45
CA TYR A 103 -14.06 -10.37 -1.90
C TYR A 103 -13.86 -10.97 -0.50
N PHE A 104 -14.94 -11.28 0.25
CA PHE A 104 -14.84 -11.83 1.60
C PHE A 104 -14.06 -13.14 1.66
N HIS A 105 -14.47 -14.13 0.87
CA HIS A 105 -13.88 -15.47 0.95
C HIS A 105 -12.39 -15.50 0.56
N PRO A 106 -11.95 -14.88 -0.56
CA PRO A 106 -10.55 -14.74 -0.89
C PRO A 106 -9.73 -14.00 0.18
N THR A 107 -10.28 -12.93 0.75
CA THR A 107 -9.65 -12.19 1.84
C THR A 107 -9.46 -13.07 3.08
N LYS A 108 -10.50 -13.80 3.45
CA LYS A 108 -10.45 -14.74 4.58
C LYS A 108 -9.38 -15.81 4.39
N GLN A 109 -9.26 -16.40 3.20
CA GLN A 109 -8.23 -17.38 2.89
C GLN A 109 -6.83 -16.84 3.17
N VAL A 110 -6.53 -15.63 2.71
CA VAL A 110 -5.22 -15.00 2.90
C VAL A 110 -4.97 -14.64 4.36
N VAL A 111 -5.93 -14.01 5.03
CA VAL A 111 -5.79 -13.61 6.44
C VAL A 111 -5.64 -14.82 7.34
N ASP A 112 -6.44 -15.88 7.14
CA ASP A 112 -6.35 -17.11 7.91
C ASP A 112 -5.02 -17.83 7.70
N ALA A 113 -4.47 -17.80 6.48
CA ALA A 113 -3.14 -18.35 6.21
C ALA A 113 -2.05 -17.55 6.94
N ILE A 114 -2.07 -16.22 6.85
CA ILE A 114 -1.12 -15.33 7.53
C ILE A 114 -1.20 -15.50 9.05
N SER A 115 -2.39 -15.70 9.61
CA SER A 115 -2.61 -15.82 11.06
C SER A 115 -1.93 -17.04 11.68
N LYS A 116 -1.61 -18.06 10.88
CA LYS A 116 -0.89 -19.26 11.35
C LYS A 116 0.57 -18.97 11.70
N ASP A 117 1.20 -18.04 10.97
CA ASP A 117 2.63 -17.76 11.07
C ASP A 117 2.93 -16.43 11.79
N ARG A 118 1.91 -15.59 12.02
CA ARG A 118 2.07 -14.27 12.62
C ARG A 118 1.20 -14.08 13.86
N PRO A 119 1.78 -13.98 15.05
CA PRO A 119 1.05 -13.99 16.33
C PRO A 119 0.10 -12.82 16.53
N PHE A 120 0.28 -11.70 15.80
CA PHE A 120 -0.59 -10.53 15.87
C PHE A 120 -1.80 -10.59 14.92
N TRP A 121 -1.80 -11.53 13.97
CA TRP A 121 -2.93 -11.76 13.09
C TRP A 121 -3.87 -12.79 13.68
N ARG A 122 -5.18 -12.59 13.50
CA ARG A 122 -6.23 -13.52 13.92
C ARG A 122 -6.99 -13.99 12.69
N PRO A 123 -7.59 -15.21 12.73
CA PRO A 123 -8.51 -15.64 11.68
C PRO A 123 -9.62 -14.60 11.48
N LEU A 124 -9.92 -14.30 10.21
CA LEU A 124 -10.87 -13.26 9.85
C LEU A 124 -12.30 -13.69 10.08
N THR A 125 -13.05 -12.92 10.86
CA THR A 125 -14.51 -13.02 10.96
C THR A 125 -15.19 -12.12 9.94
N PHE A 126 -16.46 -12.39 9.61
CA PHE A 126 -17.21 -11.54 8.68
C PHE A 126 -17.42 -10.12 9.24
N GLU A 127 -17.65 -9.99 10.55
CA GLU A 127 -17.77 -8.70 11.22
C GLU A 127 -16.47 -7.86 11.11
N GLN A 128 -15.32 -8.48 11.37
CA GLN A 128 -14.00 -7.81 11.21
C GLN A 128 -13.75 -7.41 9.77
N TYR A 129 -14.18 -8.23 8.81
CA TYR A 129 -14.10 -7.90 7.39
C TYR A 129 -14.97 -6.68 7.07
N LEU A 130 -16.23 -6.63 7.50
CA LEU A 130 -17.11 -5.48 7.30
C LEU A 130 -16.54 -4.20 7.92
N ASN A 131 -15.93 -4.29 9.10
CA ASN A 131 -15.25 -3.16 9.73
C ASN A 131 -14.05 -2.68 8.88
N SER A 132 -13.32 -3.59 8.25
CA SER A 132 -12.19 -3.24 7.37
C SER A 132 -12.64 -2.64 6.03
N VAL A 133 -13.82 -3.00 5.54
CA VAL A 133 -14.46 -2.45 4.33
C VAL A 133 -15.14 -1.11 4.63
N GLY A 134 -15.63 -0.91 5.85
CA GLY A 134 -16.34 0.31 6.26
C GLY A 134 -15.57 1.61 5.97
N PRO A 135 -16.20 2.78 6.14
CA PRO A 135 -15.68 4.05 5.67
C PRO A 135 -14.28 4.41 6.22
N ASP A 136 -13.99 4.03 7.47
CA ASP A 136 -12.68 4.29 8.10
C ASP A 136 -11.69 3.11 7.99
N GLY A 137 -12.15 1.97 7.48
CA GLY A 137 -11.33 0.76 7.35
C GLY A 137 -10.27 0.85 6.24
N SER A 138 -9.31 -0.07 6.26
CA SER A 138 -8.18 -0.08 5.33
C SER A 138 -8.49 -0.61 3.93
N MET A 139 -9.60 -1.34 3.75
CA MET A 139 -9.93 -2.00 2.47
C MET A 139 -10.84 -1.12 1.61
N LEU A 140 -10.53 -1.01 0.31
CA LEU A 140 -11.36 -0.32 -0.67
C LEU A 140 -12.20 -1.35 -1.43
N VAL A 141 -13.37 -1.68 -0.90
CA VAL A 141 -14.27 -2.69 -1.45
C VAL A 141 -15.66 -2.10 -1.60
N GLY A 142 -16.19 -2.10 -2.81
CA GLY A 142 -17.51 -1.53 -3.10
C GLY A 142 -17.76 -1.31 -4.58
N SER A 143 -18.82 -0.57 -4.87
CA SER A 143 -19.10 0.02 -6.17
C SER A 143 -18.02 1.06 -6.54
N PRO A 144 -17.92 1.46 -7.82
CA PRO A 144 -17.01 2.54 -8.22
C PRO A 144 -17.20 3.81 -7.38
N GLU A 145 -18.44 4.24 -7.15
CA GLU A 145 -18.76 5.43 -6.36
C GLU A 145 -18.27 5.30 -4.90
N THR A 146 -18.53 4.17 -4.24
CA THR A 146 -18.09 3.92 -2.85
C THR A 146 -16.57 3.92 -2.76
N VAL A 147 -15.88 3.27 -3.70
CA VAL A 147 -14.42 3.21 -3.72
C VAL A 147 -13.81 4.57 -4.03
N ALA A 148 -14.37 5.31 -5.00
CA ALA A 148 -13.91 6.65 -5.35
C ALA A 148 -14.03 7.62 -4.16
N ASN A 149 -15.17 7.67 -3.49
CA ASN A 149 -15.40 8.54 -2.33
C ASN A 149 -14.42 8.23 -1.19
N LYS A 150 -14.19 6.95 -0.90
CA LYS A 150 -13.23 6.53 0.13
C LYS A 150 -11.79 6.85 -0.27
N LEU A 151 -11.43 6.67 -1.55
CA LEU A 151 -10.11 7.00 -2.06
C LEU A 151 -9.82 8.50 -1.98
N ILE A 152 -10.81 9.34 -2.30
CA ILE A 152 -10.72 10.81 -2.17
C ILE A 152 -10.43 11.18 -0.71
N ASP A 153 -11.22 10.64 0.26
CA ASP A 153 -10.99 10.91 1.69
C ASP A 153 -9.58 10.45 2.15
N MET A 154 -9.10 9.30 1.65
CA MET A 154 -7.73 8.83 1.93
C MET A 154 -6.67 9.76 1.34
N ILE A 155 -6.86 10.24 0.10
CA ILE A 155 -5.93 11.17 -0.56
C ILE A 155 -5.85 12.47 0.22
N GLU A 156 -6.99 13.06 0.58
CA GLU A 156 -7.07 14.32 1.32
C GLU A 156 -6.52 14.18 2.74
N THR A 157 -6.93 13.11 3.46
CA THR A 157 -6.50 12.89 4.85
C THR A 157 -5.00 12.65 4.96
N LEU A 158 -4.42 11.81 4.10
CA LEU A 158 -3.03 11.39 4.18
C LEU A 158 -2.10 12.24 3.30
N GLY A 159 -2.67 13.06 2.42
CA GLY A 159 -1.93 13.84 1.45
C GLY A 159 -1.18 12.93 0.45
N LEU A 160 -1.88 11.97 -0.17
CA LEU A 160 -1.24 10.99 -1.04
C LEU A 160 -0.89 11.58 -2.41
N ASP A 161 0.31 11.28 -2.88
CA ASP A 161 0.75 11.53 -4.27
C ASP A 161 0.52 10.31 -5.18
N ARG A 162 0.34 9.13 -4.60
CA ARG A 162 0.11 7.88 -5.31
C ARG A 162 -0.71 6.90 -4.47
N PHE A 163 -1.60 6.19 -5.14
CA PHE A 163 -2.33 5.08 -4.56
C PHE A 163 -2.10 3.79 -5.37
N MET A 164 -2.03 2.66 -4.68
CA MET A 164 -1.87 1.34 -5.29
C MET A 164 -2.93 0.39 -4.73
N LEU A 165 -3.87 -0.02 -5.58
CA LEU A 165 -4.89 -1.01 -5.23
C LEU A 165 -4.38 -2.42 -5.49
N HIS A 166 -4.36 -3.26 -4.46
CA HIS A 166 -4.02 -4.67 -4.57
C HIS A 166 -5.31 -5.48 -4.69
N LEU A 167 -5.68 -5.81 -5.91
CA LEU A 167 -6.93 -6.50 -6.25
C LEU A 167 -6.88 -8.02 -6.00
N PRO A 168 -5.88 -8.77 -6.52
CA PRO A 168 -5.92 -10.22 -6.43
C PRO A 168 -5.56 -10.70 -5.02
N LEU A 169 -6.51 -11.38 -4.38
CA LEU A 169 -6.30 -12.09 -3.13
C LEU A 169 -6.78 -13.55 -3.24
N GLY A 170 -6.11 -14.46 -2.56
CA GLY A 170 -6.52 -15.86 -2.46
C GLY A 170 -6.86 -16.48 -3.81
N SER A 171 -7.97 -17.19 -3.88
CA SER A 171 -8.44 -17.93 -5.07
C SER A 171 -9.50 -17.16 -5.87
N MET A 172 -9.28 -15.87 -6.14
CA MET A 172 -10.21 -15.08 -6.94
C MET A 172 -10.26 -15.55 -8.40
N PRO A 173 -11.46 -15.66 -9.02
CA PRO A 173 -11.60 -15.91 -10.44
C PRO A 173 -10.93 -14.80 -11.27
N HIS A 174 -10.20 -15.19 -12.32
CA HIS A 174 -9.49 -14.25 -13.18
C HIS A 174 -10.42 -13.22 -13.84
N GLU A 175 -11.60 -13.65 -14.27
CA GLU A 175 -12.62 -12.78 -14.87
C GLU A 175 -13.11 -11.68 -13.92
N ASP A 176 -13.29 -12.01 -12.62
CA ASP A 176 -13.67 -11.03 -11.60
C ASP A 176 -12.54 -10.01 -11.37
N ILE A 177 -11.28 -10.46 -11.35
CA ILE A 177 -10.11 -9.57 -11.24
C ILE A 177 -10.04 -8.62 -12.44
N MET A 178 -10.21 -9.14 -13.66
CA MET A 178 -10.16 -8.32 -14.88
C MET A 178 -11.30 -7.31 -14.95
N LYS A 179 -12.51 -7.70 -14.51
CA LYS A 179 -13.65 -6.79 -14.41
C LYS A 179 -13.38 -5.68 -13.38
N ALA A 180 -12.87 -6.03 -12.20
CA ALA A 180 -12.55 -5.06 -11.16
C ALA A 180 -11.45 -4.07 -11.58
N ILE A 181 -10.43 -4.52 -12.33
CA ILE A 181 -9.39 -3.64 -12.91
C ILE A 181 -10.02 -2.63 -13.86
N ARG A 182 -10.94 -3.08 -14.71
CA ARG A 182 -11.62 -2.21 -15.69
C ARG A 182 -12.46 -1.17 -14.97
N LEU A 183 -13.34 -1.59 -14.04
CA LEU A 183 -14.19 -0.68 -13.27
C LEU A 183 -13.34 0.34 -12.50
N PHE A 184 -12.25 -0.08 -11.88
CA PHE A 184 -11.35 0.82 -11.17
C PHE A 184 -10.68 1.84 -12.11
N GLY A 185 -10.29 1.43 -13.31
CA GLY A 185 -9.58 2.31 -14.24
C GLY A 185 -10.47 3.25 -15.05
N GLU A 186 -11.74 2.91 -15.22
CA GLU A 186 -12.68 3.66 -16.06
C GLU A 186 -13.67 4.49 -15.25
N GLU A 187 -13.97 4.10 -13.98
CA GLU A 187 -15.06 4.68 -13.20
C GLU A 187 -14.65 5.19 -11.80
N VAL A 188 -13.43 4.89 -11.33
CA VAL A 188 -12.86 5.40 -10.08
C VAL A 188 -11.77 6.42 -10.36
#